data_8f46e911e7da9ca6bb9405a2f45c920f
#
_entry.id   8f46e911e7da9ca6bb9405a2f45c920f
#
_cell.length_a   1.000
_cell.length_b   1.000
_cell.length_c   1.000
_cell.angle_alpha   90.00
_cell.angle_beta   90.00
_cell.angle_gamma   90.00
#
_symmetry.space_group_name_H-M   'P 1'
#
loop_
_entity.id
_entity.type
_entity.pdbx_description
1 polymer ?
#
loop_
_entity_poly.entity_id
_entity_poly.type
_entity_poly.pdbx_seq_one_letter_code
_entity_poly.pdbx_strand_id
1 'polypeptide(L)'
;MMRPILARGAARCASQCAPLRATVPPASRVLLGTSTWRPTRQYSIKAKAAESTKPQDLDSSKLTIEKTTKPKPLKKAEELVFGQTFTDHMLSIEWNKDAGWLAPKITPYQNLSLDPASSVFHYAFECFEGMKAYKDKAGQIRLFRPDRNMERLNKSAARIALPNFNPNTLLDLIAQLVKVDSRFIPEQRGYSLYLRPTMIGTQKTLGVGAPGSALLYVIASPVGPYYPTGFKAISLEATDYAVRAWPGGVGDKKLGANYAPCIVPQREAMSRGFQQNLWLFGEEQFVTEVGTMNMFVALRNKETGAKELLTAPLDGTILEGVTRDSVLSLAREKLAPEGWSIIERKYTMQELSDAADEGRFIEAFGSGTAAIVSPVRSISWKGKLVDCGLKAHEESGELATKMKNWIEARQYGDEEHEWSYTC
;
A
#
# COMPACT_ATOMS: atom_id res chain seq x y z
N MET A 1 -52.27 39.80 -14.83
CA MET A 1 -53.20 39.02 -15.64
C MET A 1 -52.95 37.54 -15.41
N MET A 2 -54.04 36.88 -14.92
CA MET A 2 -54.37 35.44 -15.03
C MET A 2 -53.28 34.42 -14.69
N ARG A 3 -53.40 33.79 -13.57
CA ARG A 3 -54.25 32.77 -12.89
C ARG A 3 -53.82 31.31 -13.22
N PRO A 4 -53.89 30.41 -12.24
CA PRO A 4 -53.24 29.10 -12.19
C PRO A 4 -54.23 27.94 -12.50
N ILE A 5 -53.71 26.72 -12.74
CA ILE A 5 -54.46 25.47 -12.82
C ILE A 5 -53.71 24.39 -12.01
N LEU A 6 -54.24 24.10 -10.87
CA LEU A 6 -55.00 22.96 -10.36
C LEU A 6 -54.23 21.59 -10.26
N ALA A 7 -54.17 21.17 -9.02
CA ALA A 7 -53.82 19.84 -8.50
C ALA A 7 -54.90 18.77 -8.83
N ARG A 8 -54.46 17.52 -8.98
CA ARG A 8 -55.14 16.22 -8.73
C ARG A 8 -54.05 15.15 -8.78
N GLY A 9 -53.97 14.12 -7.99
CA GLY A 9 -54.78 13.55 -6.97
C GLY A 9 -54.06 12.29 -6.49
N ALA A 10 -54.03 12.07 -5.18
CA ALA A 10 -53.47 10.91 -4.55
C ALA A 10 -54.36 9.66 -4.83
N ALA A 11 -53.72 8.56 -5.25
CA ALA A 11 -54.33 7.23 -5.17
C ALA A 11 -53.48 6.32 -4.29
N ARG A 12 -54.02 6.03 -3.12
CA ARG A 12 -53.53 4.95 -2.22
C ARG A 12 -53.87 3.62 -2.86
N CYS A 13 -52.90 2.74 -3.02
CA CYS A 13 -53.13 1.32 -3.26
C CYS A 13 -52.58 0.54 -2.06
N ALA A 14 -53.48 0.18 -1.16
CA ALA A 14 -53.24 -0.81 -0.11
C ALA A 14 -53.59 -2.17 -0.71
N SER A 15 -52.58 -3.03 -0.89
CA SER A 15 -52.79 -4.45 -1.16
C SER A 15 -52.28 -5.27 0.01
N GLN A 16 -53.25 -5.99 0.57
CA GLN A 16 -53.15 -6.91 1.68
C GLN A 16 -52.25 -8.09 1.31
N CYS A 17 -51.25 -8.37 2.13
CA CYS A 17 -50.53 -9.64 2.13
C CYS A 17 -51.25 -10.61 3.09
N ALA A 18 -51.86 -11.65 2.57
CA ALA A 18 -52.35 -12.80 3.33
C ALA A 18 -51.21 -13.83 3.53
N PRO A 19 -51.14 -14.54 4.67
CA PRO A 19 -50.09 -15.52 4.94
C PRO A 19 -50.39 -16.87 4.23
N LEU A 20 -49.45 -17.33 3.43
CA LEU A 20 -49.44 -18.68 2.85
C LEU A 20 -49.18 -19.71 3.96
N ARG A 21 -50.21 -20.50 4.28
CA ARG A 21 -50.07 -21.74 5.07
C ARG A 21 -49.45 -22.81 4.20
N ALA A 22 -48.30 -23.33 4.62
CA ALA A 22 -47.69 -24.51 4.04
C ALA A 22 -48.44 -25.78 4.52
N THR A 23 -49.04 -26.51 3.59
CA THR A 23 -49.62 -27.83 3.82
C THR A 23 -48.54 -28.87 3.54
N VAL A 24 -48.23 -29.70 4.57
CA VAL A 24 -47.36 -30.84 4.48
C VAL A 24 -48.18 -32.04 3.92
N PRO A 25 -47.70 -32.70 2.85
CA PRO A 25 -48.34 -33.93 2.35
C PRO A 25 -48.00 -35.15 3.22
N PRO A 26 -48.91 -36.15 3.32
CA PRO A 26 -48.71 -37.32 4.19
C PRO A 26 -47.66 -38.31 3.61
N ALA A 27 -46.92 -38.91 4.51
CA ALA A 27 -45.87 -39.88 4.23
C ALA A 27 -46.39 -41.12 3.52
N SER A 28 -45.89 -41.42 2.33
CA SER A 28 -46.11 -42.67 1.60
C SER A 28 -45.22 -43.79 2.19
N ARG A 29 -45.84 -44.87 2.64
CA ARG A 29 -45.14 -46.09 3.07
C ARG A 29 -44.38 -46.69 1.86
N VAL A 30 -43.07 -46.76 1.95
CA VAL A 30 -42.24 -47.51 1.02
C VAL A 30 -42.15 -48.97 1.53
N LEU A 31 -42.63 -49.90 0.71
CA LEU A 31 -42.46 -51.33 0.90
C LEU A 31 -40.98 -51.73 0.73
N LEU A 32 -40.41 -52.33 1.76
CA LEU A 32 -39.08 -52.92 1.74
C LEU A 32 -39.06 -54.15 0.83
N GLY A 33 -38.54 -53.96 -0.38
CA GLY A 33 -38.15 -55.09 -1.23
C GLY A 33 -36.76 -55.56 -0.84
N THR A 34 -36.63 -56.83 -0.42
CA THR A 34 -35.34 -57.49 -0.17
C THR A 34 -34.61 -57.72 -1.49
N SER A 35 -33.65 -56.87 -1.77
CA SER A 35 -32.71 -57.04 -2.89
C SER A 35 -31.47 -57.77 -2.36
N THR A 36 -31.26 -58.98 -2.88
CA THR A 36 -30.05 -59.79 -2.62
C THR A 36 -28.86 -59.14 -3.32
N TRP A 37 -28.00 -58.53 -2.54
CA TRP A 37 -26.76 -57.93 -3.00
C TRP A 37 -25.77 -59.03 -3.41
N ARG A 38 -25.39 -59.11 -4.71
CA ARG A 38 -24.23 -59.88 -5.15
C ARG A 38 -22.98 -59.05 -5.00
N PRO A 39 -21.87 -59.54 -4.43
CA PRO A 39 -20.64 -58.78 -4.29
C PRO A 39 -20.01 -58.59 -5.68
N THR A 40 -19.94 -57.36 -6.13
CA THR A 40 -19.16 -56.96 -7.27
C THR A 40 -17.68 -57.07 -6.96
N ARG A 41 -16.91 -57.71 -7.82
CA ARG A 41 -15.45 -57.84 -7.78
C ARG A 41 -14.82 -56.45 -7.56
N GLN A 42 -14.17 -56.27 -6.40
CA GLN A 42 -13.30 -55.12 -6.16
C GLN A 42 -12.09 -55.23 -7.07
N TYR A 43 -12.02 -54.37 -8.11
CA TYR A 43 -10.76 -54.07 -8.80
C TYR A 43 -9.97 -53.15 -7.88
N SER A 44 -9.00 -53.69 -7.17
CA SER A 44 -7.97 -52.91 -6.49
C SER A 44 -7.04 -52.33 -7.54
N ILE A 45 -7.34 -51.14 -8.00
CA ILE A 45 -6.33 -50.30 -8.69
C ILE A 45 -5.42 -49.84 -7.57
N LYS A 46 -4.25 -50.47 -7.42
CA LYS A 46 -3.13 -49.87 -6.70
C LYS A 46 -2.73 -48.60 -7.47
N ALA A 47 -3.34 -47.47 -7.13
CA ALA A 47 -2.78 -46.18 -7.46
C ALA A 47 -1.42 -46.15 -6.76
N LYS A 48 -0.33 -46.14 -7.52
CA LYS A 48 0.96 -45.70 -7.02
C LYS A 48 0.69 -44.31 -6.41
N ALA A 49 0.76 -44.18 -5.09
CA ALA A 49 0.84 -42.90 -4.44
C ALA A 49 2.03 -42.18 -5.08
N ALA A 50 1.78 -41.20 -5.92
CA ALA A 50 2.80 -40.23 -6.26
C ALA A 50 3.22 -39.65 -4.91
N GLU A 51 4.47 -39.75 -4.57
CA GLU A 51 5.04 -39.01 -3.46
C GLU A 51 4.68 -37.54 -3.69
N SER A 52 3.81 -37.02 -2.87
CA SER A 52 3.47 -35.61 -2.87
C SER A 52 4.71 -34.89 -2.35
N THR A 53 5.59 -34.53 -3.27
CA THR A 53 6.70 -33.65 -2.94
C THR A 53 6.07 -32.33 -2.49
N LYS A 54 6.35 -31.92 -1.24
CA LYS A 54 5.92 -30.64 -0.69
C LYS A 54 6.32 -29.53 -1.69
N PRO A 55 5.41 -28.59 -2.02
CA PRO A 55 5.76 -27.49 -2.91
C PRO A 55 7.04 -26.80 -2.44
N GLN A 56 7.94 -26.48 -3.39
CA GLN A 56 9.26 -25.97 -3.09
C GLN A 56 9.20 -24.54 -2.55
N ASP A 57 9.88 -24.29 -1.45
CA ASP A 57 10.05 -22.94 -0.93
C ASP A 57 10.98 -22.10 -1.84
N LEU A 58 10.91 -20.75 -1.72
CA LEU A 58 11.83 -19.86 -2.40
C LEU A 58 13.28 -20.11 -1.95
N ASP A 59 14.18 -20.27 -2.91
CA ASP A 59 15.59 -20.65 -2.67
C ASP A 59 16.53 -19.72 -3.44
N SER A 60 17.23 -18.83 -2.72
CA SER A 60 18.19 -17.88 -3.30
C SER A 60 19.45 -18.56 -3.85
N SER A 61 19.79 -19.78 -3.41
CA SER A 61 20.96 -20.52 -3.92
C SER A 61 20.81 -20.94 -5.38
N LYS A 62 19.57 -20.95 -5.90
CA LYS A 62 19.25 -21.27 -7.31
C LYS A 62 19.24 -20.04 -8.22
N LEU A 63 19.65 -18.87 -7.71
CA LEU A 63 19.69 -17.65 -8.50
C LEU A 63 20.61 -17.80 -9.72
N THR A 64 20.07 -17.41 -10.88
CA THR A 64 20.86 -17.23 -12.09
C THR A 64 20.90 -15.75 -12.48
N ILE A 65 22.06 -15.28 -12.93
CA ILE A 65 22.29 -13.87 -13.31
C ILE A 65 22.78 -13.81 -14.75
N GLU A 66 21.97 -13.20 -15.60
CA GLU A 66 22.31 -12.86 -16.98
C GLU A 66 22.48 -11.34 -17.07
N LYS A 67 23.73 -10.89 -17.29
CA LYS A 67 24.02 -9.46 -17.42
C LYS A 67 23.78 -8.98 -18.84
N THR A 68 23.23 -7.76 -18.95
CA THR A 68 23.09 -7.11 -20.25
C THR A 68 24.43 -6.88 -20.94
N THR A 69 24.48 -7.09 -22.24
CA THR A 69 25.63 -6.70 -23.09
C THR A 69 25.51 -5.26 -23.62
N LYS A 70 24.37 -4.60 -23.35
CA LYS A 70 24.08 -3.24 -23.83
C LYS A 70 23.60 -2.37 -22.65
N PRO A 71 24.52 -1.96 -21.75
CA PRO A 71 24.16 -1.15 -20.60
C PRO A 71 23.62 0.21 -21.03
N LYS A 72 22.55 0.67 -20.37
CA LYS A 72 21.92 2.00 -20.62
C LYS A 72 22.85 3.11 -20.15
N PRO A 73 22.88 4.28 -20.81
CA PRO A 73 23.55 5.46 -20.26
C PRO A 73 22.90 5.90 -18.95
N LEU A 74 23.73 6.36 -18.01
CA LEU A 74 23.22 6.98 -16.79
C LEU A 74 22.70 8.37 -17.09
N LYS A 75 21.51 8.69 -16.58
CA LYS A 75 20.98 10.06 -16.60
C LYS A 75 21.62 10.89 -15.49
N LYS A 76 21.71 12.20 -15.71
CA LYS A 76 22.07 13.13 -14.66
C LYS A 76 20.99 13.17 -13.58
N ALA A 77 21.36 13.52 -12.35
CA ALA A 77 20.46 13.52 -11.23
C ALA A 77 19.23 14.42 -11.44
N GLU A 78 19.42 15.62 -11.98
CA GLU A 78 18.38 16.60 -12.29
C GLU A 78 17.36 16.14 -13.35
N GLU A 79 17.71 15.12 -14.15
CA GLU A 79 16.85 14.53 -15.19
C GLU A 79 16.01 13.35 -14.67
N LEU A 80 16.21 12.95 -13.40
CA LEU A 80 15.56 11.80 -12.81
C LEU A 80 14.13 12.17 -12.36
N VAL A 81 13.15 11.72 -13.13
CA VAL A 81 11.73 11.82 -12.77
C VAL A 81 11.30 10.48 -12.15
N PHE A 82 10.54 10.55 -11.05
CA PHE A 82 10.13 9.37 -10.28
C PHE A 82 9.45 8.32 -11.17
N GLY A 83 10.01 7.10 -11.19
CA GLY A 83 9.45 5.93 -11.86
C GLY A 83 9.48 5.97 -13.40
N GLN A 84 10.23 6.87 -14.04
CA GLN A 84 10.31 6.95 -15.51
C GLN A 84 11.61 6.39 -16.11
N THR A 85 12.64 6.20 -15.30
CA THR A 85 13.92 5.61 -15.72
C THR A 85 14.11 4.30 -14.98
N PHE A 86 14.45 3.22 -15.71
CA PHE A 86 14.65 1.91 -15.11
C PHE A 86 16.08 1.44 -15.30
N THR A 87 16.56 0.63 -14.33
CA THR A 87 17.88 0.02 -14.37
C THR A 87 18.02 -0.99 -15.50
N ASP A 88 19.20 -1.59 -15.63
CA ASP A 88 19.50 -2.52 -16.70
C ASP A 88 18.88 -3.90 -16.49
N HIS A 89 18.62 -4.29 -15.27
CA HIS A 89 18.17 -5.65 -14.94
C HIS A 89 16.87 -5.64 -14.14
N MET A 90 16.25 -6.80 -14.07
CA MET A 90 15.09 -7.10 -13.22
C MET A 90 15.24 -8.50 -12.63
N LEU A 91 14.68 -8.69 -11.44
CA LEU A 91 14.52 -10.00 -10.82
C LEU A 91 13.14 -10.55 -11.21
N SER A 92 13.05 -11.84 -11.54
CA SER A 92 11.80 -12.54 -11.79
C SER A 92 11.80 -13.93 -11.18
N ILE A 93 10.67 -14.34 -10.60
CA ILE A 93 10.50 -15.62 -9.91
C ILE A 93 9.09 -16.11 -10.15
N GLU A 94 8.94 -17.23 -10.83
CA GLU A 94 7.66 -17.86 -11.07
C GLU A 94 7.29 -18.77 -9.90
N TRP A 95 5.99 -18.93 -9.68
CA TRP A 95 5.41 -19.86 -8.73
C TRP A 95 4.23 -20.59 -9.36
N ASN A 96 4.08 -21.86 -9.03
CA ASN A 96 2.85 -22.61 -9.30
C ASN A 96 2.52 -23.52 -8.11
N LYS A 97 1.22 -23.82 -7.95
CA LYS A 97 0.71 -24.57 -6.78
C LYS A 97 1.28 -25.98 -6.63
N ASP A 98 1.72 -26.62 -7.71
CA ASP A 98 2.16 -28.00 -7.71
C ASP A 98 3.67 -28.11 -7.43
N ALA A 99 4.49 -27.22 -8.02
CA ALA A 99 5.94 -27.21 -7.85
C ALA A 99 6.43 -26.25 -6.76
N GLY A 100 5.66 -25.22 -6.41
CA GLY A 100 6.09 -24.12 -5.53
C GLY A 100 6.86 -23.05 -6.27
N TRP A 101 7.85 -22.44 -5.62
CA TRP A 101 8.71 -21.40 -6.19
C TRP A 101 9.76 -22.00 -7.12
N LEU A 102 9.86 -21.45 -8.33
CA LEU A 102 10.88 -21.85 -9.31
C LEU A 102 12.19 -21.07 -9.07
N ALA A 103 13.24 -21.43 -9.83
CA ALA A 103 14.55 -20.80 -9.72
C ALA A 103 14.48 -19.30 -10.03
N PRO A 104 15.00 -18.43 -9.13
CA PRO A 104 15.04 -16.98 -9.35
C PRO A 104 15.98 -16.62 -10.51
N LYS A 105 15.64 -15.55 -11.24
CA LYS A 105 16.45 -15.06 -12.36
C LYS A 105 16.62 -13.55 -12.27
N ILE A 106 17.84 -13.06 -12.36
CA ILE A 106 18.16 -11.67 -12.69
C ILE A 106 18.52 -11.64 -14.17
N THR A 107 17.73 -10.91 -14.96
CA THR A 107 17.90 -10.82 -16.43
C THR A 107 17.89 -9.37 -16.87
N PRO A 108 18.31 -9.05 -18.10
CA PRO A 108 18.09 -7.72 -18.67
C PRO A 108 16.63 -7.30 -18.54
N TYR A 109 16.40 -6.01 -18.22
CA TYR A 109 15.06 -5.44 -18.12
C TYR A 109 14.30 -5.59 -19.45
N GLN A 110 13.14 -6.24 -19.42
CA GLN A 110 12.35 -6.59 -20.58
C GLN A 110 10.85 -6.55 -20.31
N ASN A 111 10.06 -6.57 -21.36
CA ASN A 111 8.61 -6.71 -21.25
C ASN A 111 8.23 -8.07 -20.66
N LEU A 112 7.15 -8.10 -19.88
CA LEU A 112 6.53 -9.34 -19.44
C LEU A 112 5.68 -9.91 -20.57
N SER A 113 5.82 -11.22 -20.86
CA SER A 113 4.94 -11.94 -21.78
C SER A 113 3.92 -12.72 -20.96
N LEU A 114 2.67 -12.26 -20.95
CA LEU A 114 1.57 -12.85 -20.20
C LEU A 114 0.43 -13.25 -21.12
N ASP A 115 -0.23 -14.36 -20.79
CA ASP A 115 -1.45 -14.78 -21.45
C ASP A 115 -2.57 -13.77 -21.19
N PRO A 116 -3.37 -13.36 -22.20
CA PRO A 116 -4.49 -12.42 -21.99
C PRO A 116 -5.51 -12.88 -20.95
N ALA A 117 -5.64 -14.18 -20.67
CA ALA A 117 -6.50 -14.73 -19.63
C ALA A 117 -5.85 -14.73 -18.24
N SER A 118 -4.64 -14.15 -18.07
CA SER A 118 -4.02 -14.05 -16.75
C SER A 118 -4.92 -13.32 -15.76
N SER A 119 -5.15 -13.92 -14.58
CA SER A 119 -6.14 -13.46 -13.59
C SER A 119 -5.89 -12.04 -13.08
N VAL A 120 -4.65 -11.55 -13.13
CA VAL A 120 -4.32 -10.16 -12.77
C VAL A 120 -5.06 -9.14 -13.63
N PHE A 121 -5.25 -9.40 -14.93
CA PHE A 121 -5.90 -8.47 -15.86
C PHE A 121 -7.41 -8.31 -15.61
N HIS A 122 -8.05 -9.33 -15.03
CA HIS A 122 -9.49 -9.38 -14.87
C HIS A 122 -9.95 -9.11 -13.43
N TYR A 123 -9.14 -9.50 -12.43
CA TYR A 123 -9.55 -9.52 -11.04
C TYR A 123 -8.56 -8.85 -10.09
N ALA A 124 -7.58 -8.13 -10.64
CA ALA A 124 -6.60 -7.37 -9.86
C ALA A 124 -5.87 -8.22 -8.78
N PHE A 125 -5.57 -9.49 -9.08
CA PHE A 125 -4.67 -10.30 -8.24
C PHE A 125 -3.26 -9.75 -8.33
N GLU A 126 -3.03 -8.62 -7.65
CA GLU A 126 -1.75 -7.91 -7.65
C GLU A 126 -1.52 -7.23 -6.31
N CYS A 127 -0.31 -7.40 -5.80
CA CYS A 127 0.21 -6.65 -4.66
C CYS A 127 1.65 -6.21 -4.94
N PHE A 128 2.06 -5.12 -4.29
CA PHE A 128 3.38 -4.56 -4.54
C PHE A 128 4.00 -3.96 -3.30
N GLU A 129 5.29 -3.66 -3.38
CA GLU A 129 6.04 -2.93 -2.39
C GLU A 129 6.77 -1.74 -2.99
N GLY A 130 7.21 -0.86 -2.11
CA GLY A 130 8.07 0.25 -2.43
C GLY A 130 9.11 0.42 -1.34
N MET A 131 10.38 0.31 -1.71
CA MET A 131 11.52 0.50 -0.83
C MET A 131 12.64 1.21 -1.58
N LYS A 132 13.67 1.68 -0.88
CA LYS A 132 14.75 2.45 -1.49
C LYS A 132 16.11 1.91 -1.07
N ALA A 133 17.04 1.93 -2.02
CA ALA A 133 18.46 1.71 -1.77
C ALA A 133 19.20 3.05 -1.85
N TYR A 134 20.15 3.23 -0.93
CA TYR A 134 20.95 4.43 -0.78
C TYR A 134 22.43 4.05 -0.83
N LYS A 135 23.31 4.98 -1.23
CA LYS A 135 24.74 4.89 -0.98
C LYS A 135 25.11 5.79 0.20
N ASP A 136 25.85 5.24 1.15
CA ASP A 136 26.45 6.03 2.22
C ASP A 136 27.74 6.73 1.78
N LYS A 137 28.37 7.50 2.67
CA LYS A 137 29.61 8.24 2.40
C LYS A 137 30.82 7.33 2.10
N ALA A 138 30.77 6.06 2.51
CA ALA A 138 31.79 5.06 2.23
C ALA A 138 31.50 4.28 0.93
N GLY A 139 30.39 4.60 0.25
CA GLY A 139 29.94 3.90 -0.95
C GLY A 139 29.21 2.58 -0.68
N GLN A 140 28.94 2.25 0.60
CA GLN A 140 28.15 1.07 0.94
C GLN A 140 26.69 1.25 0.56
N ILE A 141 26.08 0.17 0.12
CA ILE A 141 24.68 0.14 -0.27
C ILE A 141 23.83 -0.24 0.93
N ARG A 142 22.82 0.58 1.20
CA ARG A 142 21.90 0.41 2.33
C ARG A 142 20.46 0.34 1.86
N LEU A 143 19.68 -0.60 2.45
CA LEU A 143 18.22 -0.65 2.35
C LEU A 143 17.63 -0.22 3.68
N PHE A 144 16.56 0.56 3.65
CA PHE A 144 15.92 1.06 4.87
C PHE A 144 14.73 0.20 5.26
N ARG A 145 14.83 -0.51 6.40
CA ARG A 145 13.80 -1.40 6.99
C ARG A 145 13.17 -2.38 5.99
N PRO A 146 13.97 -3.09 5.20
CA PRO A 146 13.46 -3.99 4.17
C PRO A 146 12.66 -5.17 4.75
N ASP A 147 12.96 -5.60 5.98
CA ASP A 147 12.23 -6.60 6.76
C ASP A 147 10.73 -6.28 6.81
N ARG A 148 10.37 -5.04 7.15
CA ARG A 148 8.98 -4.58 7.22
C ARG A 148 8.27 -4.60 5.85
N ASN A 149 9.00 -4.28 4.79
CA ASN A 149 8.46 -4.39 3.44
C ASN A 149 8.17 -5.84 3.05
N MET A 150 9.07 -6.78 3.37
CA MET A 150 8.88 -8.20 3.06
C MET A 150 7.70 -8.80 3.85
N GLU A 151 7.59 -8.48 5.15
CA GLU A 151 6.44 -8.88 5.97
C GLU A 151 5.12 -8.35 5.39
N ARG A 152 5.08 -7.08 5.00
CA ARG A 152 3.87 -6.44 4.46
C ARG A 152 3.50 -6.98 3.08
N LEU A 153 4.49 -7.30 2.23
CA LEU A 153 4.24 -7.97 0.95
C LEU A 153 3.57 -9.33 1.16
N ASN A 154 4.05 -10.12 2.12
CA ASN A 154 3.43 -11.40 2.49
C ASN A 154 2.00 -11.23 3.04
N LYS A 155 1.76 -10.22 3.90
CA LYS A 155 0.41 -9.89 4.39
C LYS A 155 -0.54 -9.52 3.25
N SER A 156 -0.04 -8.73 2.28
CA SER A 156 -0.83 -8.32 1.11
C SER A 156 -1.10 -9.50 0.17
N ALA A 157 -0.09 -10.32 -0.12
CA ALA A 157 -0.21 -11.52 -0.94
C ALA A 157 -1.23 -12.51 -0.36
N ALA A 158 -1.12 -12.82 0.93
CA ALA A 158 -2.04 -13.72 1.63
C ALA A 158 -3.50 -13.26 1.55
N ARG A 159 -3.76 -11.94 1.61
CA ARG A 159 -5.13 -11.38 1.56
C ARG A 159 -5.85 -11.65 0.24
N ILE A 160 -5.09 -11.82 -0.84
CA ILE A 160 -5.62 -12.09 -2.19
C ILE A 160 -5.20 -13.47 -2.71
N ALA A 161 -4.91 -14.39 -1.78
CA ALA A 161 -4.57 -15.79 -2.09
C ALA A 161 -3.38 -15.97 -3.06
N LEU A 162 -2.44 -15.03 -3.10
CA LEU A 162 -1.14 -15.19 -3.73
C LEU A 162 -0.17 -15.91 -2.78
N PRO A 163 0.88 -16.59 -3.29
CA PRO A 163 1.80 -17.36 -2.46
C PRO A 163 2.61 -16.47 -1.51
N ASN A 164 2.90 -17.01 -0.33
CA ASN A 164 3.89 -16.43 0.57
C ASN A 164 5.29 -16.98 0.29
N PHE A 165 6.30 -16.31 0.83
CA PHE A 165 7.71 -16.65 0.67
C PHE A 165 8.47 -16.38 1.97
N ASN A 166 9.67 -16.94 2.12
CA ASN A 166 10.56 -16.57 3.22
C ASN A 166 11.07 -15.12 3.01
N PRO A 167 10.80 -14.18 3.95
CA PRO A 167 11.19 -12.78 3.85
C PRO A 167 12.69 -12.57 3.62
N ASN A 168 13.54 -13.30 4.33
CA ASN A 168 15.00 -13.16 4.23
C ASN A 168 15.50 -13.62 2.86
N THR A 169 14.94 -14.71 2.32
CA THR A 169 15.34 -15.22 1.00
C THR A 169 15.02 -14.21 -0.11
N LEU A 170 13.85 -13.56 -0.07
CA LEU A 170 13.53 -12.52 -1.05
C LEU A 170 14.40 -11.28 -0.84
N LEU A 171 14.70 -10.92 0.40
CA LEU A 171 15.61 -9.81 0.70
C LEU A 171 17.00 -10.04 0.13
N ASP A 172 17.56 -11.25 0.28
CA ASP A 172 18.84 -11.63 -0.30
C ASP A 172 18.84 -11.47 -1.83
N LEU A 173 17.76 -11.92 -2.49
CA LEU A 173 17.61 -11.79 -3.95
C LEU A 173 17.51 -10.33 -4.39
N ILE A 174 16.80 -9.49 -3.64
CA ILE A 174 16.72 -8.04 -3.89
C ILE A 174 18.10 -7.40 -3.71
N ALA A 175 18.84 -7.76 -2.66
CA ALA A 175 20.20 -7.26 -2.45
C ALA A 175 21.14 -7.63 -3.61
N GLN A 176 21.01 -8.85 -4.19
CA GLN A 176 21.76 -9.24 -5.37
C GLN A 176 21.41 -8.37 -6.60
N LEU A 177 20.12 -8.11 -6.85
CA LEU A 177 19.69 -7.21 -7.93
C LEU A 177 20.30 -5.81 -7.75
N VAL A 178 20.24 -5.27 -6.53
CA VAL A 178 20.77 -3.94 -6.22
C VAL A 178 22.28 -3.88 -6.42
N LYS A 179 23.02 -4.95 -6.05
CA LYS A 179 24.48 -5.06 -6.32
C LYS A 179 24.79 -5.07 -7.82
N VAL A 180 24.03 -5.84 -8.61
CA VAL A 180 24.19 -5.92 -10.07
C VAL A 180 24.02 -4.55 -10.72
N ASP A 181 23.03 -3.79 -10.29
CA ASP A 181 22.67 -2.46 -10.82
C ASP A 181 23.15 -1.27 -9.96
N SER A 182 24.15 -1.50 -9.09
CA SER A 182 24.64 -0.51 -8.11
C SER A 182 25.08 0.82 -8.72
N ARG A 183 25.48 0.84 -9.98
CA ARG A 183 25.86 2.04 -10.73
C ARG A 183 24.68 3.03 -10.92
N PHE A 184 23.44 2.55 -10.81
CA PHE A 184 22.25 3.37 -10.90
C PHE A 184 21.84 4.04 -9.58
N ILE A 185 22.46 3.73 -8.47
CA ILE A 185 22.18 4.39 -7.19
C ILE A 185 22.84 5.75 -7.21
N PRO A 186 22.07 6.87 -7.21
CA PRO A 186 22.66 8.21 -7.20
C PRO A 186 23.41 8.46 -5.88
N GLU A 187 24.48 9.22 -5.94
CA GLU A 187 25.32 9.54 -4.76
C GLU A 187 24.84 10.80 -4.01
N GLN A 188 24.04 11.64 -4.68
CA GLN A 188 23.53 12.87 -4.08
C GLN A 188 22.51 12.57 -2.99
N ARG A 189 22.62 13.30 -1.86
CA ARG A 189 21.61 13.26 -0.79
C ARG A 189 20.25 13.73 -1.30
N GLY A 190 19.18 13.05 -0.89
CA GLY A 190 17.82 13.25 -1.40
C GLY A 190 17.49 12.39 -2.62
N TYR A 191 18.48 11.71 -3.20
CA TYR A 191 18.31 10.76 -4.30
C TYR A 191 18.47 9.32 -3.82
N SER A 192 17.94 8.37 -4.58
CA SER A 192 17.98 6.95 -4.22
C SER A 192 17.64 6.06 -5.41
N LEU A 193 17.84 4.76 -5.26
CA LEU A 193 17.29 3.77 -6.17
C LEU A 193 15.99 3.23 -5.58
N TYR A 194 14.86 3.52 -6.22
CA TYR A 194 13.55 3.01 -5.82
C TYR A 194 13.32 1.61 -6.36
N LEU A 195 12.96 0.69 -5.48
CA LEU A 195 12.70 -0.72 -5.78
C LEU A 195 11.21 -0.99 -5.73
N ARG A 196 10.68 -1.71 -6.73
CA ARG A 196 9.28 -2.09 -6.87
C ARG A 196 9.13 -3.60 -6.95
N PRO A 197 9.18 -4.32 -5.83
CA PRO A 197 8.70 -5.70 -5.77
C PRO A 197 7.20 -5.72 -6.10
N THR A 198 6.80 -6.62 -7.00
CA THR A 198 5.41 -6.79 -7.43
C THR A 198 5.12 -8.26 -7.59
N MET A 199 3.97 -8.72 -7.10
CA MET A 199 3.50 -10.09 -7.28
C MET A 199 2.14 -10.08 -7.95
N ILE A 200 2.00 -10.85 -9.03
CA ILE A 200 0.78 -10.94 -9.83
C ILE A 200 0.32 -12.39 -10.00
N GLY A 201 -0.99 -12.58 -10.04
CA GLY A 201 -1.60 -13.87 -10.42
C GLY A 201 -1.56 -14.07 -11.93
N THR A 202 -0.95 -15.16 -12.36
CA THR A 202 -0.77 -15.50 -13.79
C THR A 202 -1.65 -16.67 -14.25
N GLN A 203 -2.56 -17.16 -13.38
CA GLN A 203 -3.51 -18.22 -13.71
C GLN A 203 -4.30 -17.87 -14.99
N LYS A 204 -4.24 -18.75 -15.99
CA LYS A 204 -4.95 -18.59 -17.25
C LYS A 204 -6.40 -19.04 -17.11
N THR A 205 -7.28 -18.14 -16.69
CA THR A 205 -8.69 -18.43 -16.49
C THR A 205 -9.53 -17.16 -16.38
N LEU A 206 -10.77 -17.21 -16.85
CA LEU A 206 -11.80 -16.21 -16.60
C LEU A 206 -12.66 -16.56 -15.36
N GLY A 207 -12.42 -17.72 -14.74
CA GLY A 207 -13.08 -18.09 -13.50
C GLY A 207 -12.47 -17.36 -12.30
N VAL A 208 -13.31 -16.87 -11.38
CA VAL A 208 -12.85 -16.24 -10.14
C VAL A 208 -12.45 -17.33 -9.14
N GLY A 209 -11.19 -17.30 -8.71
CA GLY A 209 -10.66 -18.24 -7.75
C GLY A 209 -9.22 -17.90 -7.36
N ALA A 210 -8.69 -18.61 -6.36
CA ALA A 210 -7.29 -18.45 -5.97
C ALA A 210 -6.35 -18.81 -7.14
N PRO A 211 -5.39 -17.93 -7.49
CA PRO A 211 -4.47 -18.21 -8.59
C PRO A 211 -3.62 -19.46 -8.34
N GLY A 212 -3.59 -20.40 -9.29
CA GLY A 212 -2.72 -21.59 -9.24
C GLY A 212 -1.32 -21.33 -9.80
N SER A 213 -1.06 -20.11 -10.30
CA SER A 213 0.27 -19.63 -10.69
C SER A 213 0.42 -18.14 -10.45
N ALA A 214 1.65 -17.70 -10.15
CA ALA A 214 1.99 -16.33 -9.88
C ALA A 214 3.39 -15.99 -10.42
N LEU A 215 3.65 -14.70 -10.63
CA LEU A 215 4.95 -14.14 -10.94
C LEU A 215 5.28 -13.06 -9.91
N LEU A 216 6.38 -13.22 -9.19
CA LEU A 216 7.01 -12.17 -8.41
C LEU A 216 8.15 -11.57 -9.24
N TYR A 217 8.17 -10.24 -9.38
CA TYR A 217 9.27 -9.57 -10.06
C TYR A 217 9.66 -8.29 -9.31
N VAL A 218 10.90 -7.85 -9.50
CA VAL A 218 11.39 -6.62 -8.93
C VAL A 218 12.06 -5.79 -10.01
N ILE A 219 11.60 -4.56 -10.18
CA ILE A 219 12.22 -3.55 -11.05
C ILE A 219 12.74 -2.41 -10.20
N ALA A 220 13.72 -1.68 -10.72
CA ALA A 220 14.36 -0.59 -10.00
C ALA A 220 14.45 0.68 -10.86
N SER A 221 14.32 1.84 -10.20
CA SER A 221 14.31 3.16 -10.84
C SER A 221 15.16 4.14 -10.03
N PRO A 222 16.23 4.74 -10.58
CA PRO A 222 16.90 5.86 -9.95
C PRO A 222 15.95 7.05 -9.88
N VAL A 223 15.84 7.68 -8.70
CA VAL A 223 14.87 8.72 -8.43
C VAL A 223 15.51 9.88 -7.66
N GLY A 224 15.01 11.10 -7.93
CA GLY A 224 15.23 12.29 -7.13
C GLY A 224 14.08 12.54 -6.14
N PRO A 225 13.93 13.80 -5.68
CA PRO A 225 12.80 14.21 -4.85
C PRO A 225 11.46 13.85 -5.50
N TYR A 226 10.52 13.36 -4.69
CA TYR A 226 9.22 12.90 -5.19
C TYR A 226 8.39 14.03 -5.83
N TYR A 227 8.39 15.21 -5.19
CA TYR A 227 7.78 16.40 -5.77
C TYR A 227 8.83 17.23 -6.51
N PRO A 228 8.52 17.71 -7.71
CA PRO A 228 9.43 18.59 -8.47
C PRO A 228 9.81 19.87 -7.71
N THR A 229 8.92 20.33 -6.81
CA THR A 229 9.15 21.49 -5.93
C THR A 229 10.11 21.19 -4.76
N GLY A 230 10.53 19.94 -4.58
CA GLY A 230 11.36 19.50 -3.46
C GLY A 230 10.58 19.38 -2.14
N PHE A 231 11.26 19.64 -1.01
CA PHE A 231 10.67 19.55 0.34
C PHE A 231 9.91 20.83 0.67
N LYS A 232 8.68 20.94 0.13
CA LYS A 232 7.78 22.09 0.32
C LYS A 232 6.41 21.65 0.77
N ALA A 233 5.76 22.50 1.56
CA ALA A 233 4.43 22.24 2.06
C ALA A 233 3.38 22.22 0.93
N ILE A 234 2.48 21.23 1.00
CA ILE A 234 1.38 21.03 0.07
C ILE A 234 0.04 21.41 0.71
N SER A 235 -0.94 21.77 -0.14
CA SER A 235 -2.32 21.99 0.27
C SER A 235 -3.18 20.80 -0.11
N LEU A 236 -4.11 20.44 0.77
CA LEU A 236 -4.96 19.26 0.66
C LEU A 236 -6.42 19.62 0.43
N GLU A 237 -7.15 18.74 -0.23
CA GLU A 237 -8.60 18.76 -0.24
C GLU A 237 -9.14 17.61 0.61
N ALA A 238 -9.92 17.91 1.63
CA ALA A 238 -10.64 16.91 2.42
C ALA A 238 -11.77 16.29 1.57
N THR A 239 -11.67 14.97 1.36
CA THR A 239 -12.52 14.23 0.42
C THR A 239 -13.38 13.24 1.18
N ASP A 240 -14.70 13.46 1.15
CA ASP A 240 -15.73 12.62 1.79
C ASP A 240 -16.70 11.95 0.78
N TYR A 241 -16.72 12.41 -0.46
CA TYR A 241 -17.56 11.86 -1.53
C TYR A 241 -17.00 10.58 -2.16
N ALA A 242 -15.74 10.27 -1.91
CA ALA A 242 -15.06 9.05 -2.38
C ALA A 242 -14.36 8.38 -1.21
N VAL A 243 -14.62 7.09 -1.01
CA VAL A 243 -14.06 6.29 0.09
C VAL A 243 -12.87 5.50 -0.40
N ARG A 244 -11.70 5.75 0.19
CA ARG A 244 -10.47 5.01 -0.11
C ARG A 244 -10.47 3.61 0.49
N ALA A 245 -10.97 3.45 1.72
CA ALA A 245 -10.94 2.22 2.49
C ALA A 245 -12.07 2.20 3.52
N TRP A 246 -12.46 1.00 3.95
CA TRP A 246 -13.53 0.77 4.92
C TRP A 246 -13.17 -0.41 5.84
N PRO A 247 -13.75 -0.50 7.05
CA PRO A 247 -13.55 -1.62 7.96
C PRO A 247 -13.90 -2.97 7.31
N GLY A 248 -13.00 -3.96 7.43
CA GLY A 248 -13.16 -5.27 6.79
C GLY A 248 -12.79 -5.30 5.30
N GLY A 249 -12.48 -4.16 4.69
CA GLY A 249 -11.95 -4.05 3.34
C GLY A 249 -10.48 -4.47 3.23
N VAL A 250 -9.77 -3.83 2.33
CA VAL A 250 -8.35 -4.12 2.04
C VAL A 250 -7.44 -2.88 2.12
N GLY A 251 -7.91 -1.82 2.79
CA GLY A 251 -7.19 -0.54 2.89
C GLY A 251 -5.83 -0.63 3.59
N ASP A 252 -5.66 -1.62 4.46
CA ASP A 252 -4.43 -1.94 5.18
C ASP A 252 -3.47 -2.84 4.39
N LYS A 253 -3.84 -3.25 3.17
CA LYS A 253 -3.01 -4.08 2.29
C LYS A 253 -2.50 -3.25 1.10
N LYS A 254 -1.28 -3.56 0.65
CA LYS A 254 -0.66 -2.85 -0.47
C LYS A 254 -1.01 -3.51 -1.81
N LEU A 255 -2.29 -3.36 -2.21
CA LEU A 255 -2.87 -3.92 -3.43
C LEU A 255 -3.05 -2.84 -4.49
N GLY A 256 -2.80 -3.15 -5.76
CA GLY A 256 -3.04 -2.24 -6.88
C GLY A 256 -4.48 -1.74 -6.94
N ALA A 257 -5.44 -2.60 -6.59
CA ALA A 257 -6.87 -2.26 -6.53
C ALA A 257 -7.21 -1.06 -5.60
N ASN A 258 -6.39 -0.76 -4.60
CA ASN A 258 -6.59 0.40 -3.72
C ASN A 258 -6.17 1.73 -4.36
N TYR A 259 -5.38 1.71 -5.44
CA TYR A 259 -4.77 2.92 -6.01
C TYR A 259 -5.53 3.46 -7.21
N ALA A 260 -5.99 2.61 -8.12
CA ALA A 260 -6.69 3.04 -9.33
C ALA A 260 -7.95 3.89 -9.02
N PRO A 261 -8.82 3.54 -8.06
CA PRO A 261 -10.01 4.35 -7.74
C PRO A 261 -9.69 5.74 -7.19
N CYS A 262 -8.48 5.96 -6.66
CA CYS A 262 -8.07 7.25 -6.09
C CYS A 262 -7.69 8.29 -7.16
N ILE A 263 -7.47 7.87 -8.42
CA ILE A 263 -6.95 8.75 -9.47
C ILE A 263 -7.94 9.84 -9.88
N VAL A 264 -9.23 9.51 -10.00
CA VAL A 264 -10.25 10.51 -10.38
C VAL A 264 -10.40 11.57 -9.30
N PRO A 265 -10.65 11.24 -8.02
CA PRO A 265 -10.70 12.24 -6.94
C PRO A 265 -9.44 13.09 -6.85
N GLN A 266 -8.25 12.49 -7.06
CA GLN A 266 -6.99 13.25 -7.04
C GLN A 266 -6.91 14.26 -8.18
N ARG A 267 -7.32 13.88 -9.40
CA ARG A 267 -7.36 14.81 -10.54
C ARG A 267 -8.35 15.97 -10.30
N GLU A 268 -9.47 15.70 -9.70
CA GLU A 268 -10.47 16.71 -9.32
C GLU A 268 -9.92 17.68 -8.27
N ALA A 269 -9.25 17.19 -7.22
CA ALA A 269 -8.56 18.02 -6.25
C ALA A 269 -7.48 18.90 -6.91
N MET A 270 -6.67 18.32 -7.79
CA MET A 270 -5.66 19.06 -8.55
C MET A 270 -6.26 20.14 -9.44
N SER A 271 -7.41 19.91 -10.08
CA SER A 271 -8.09 20.93 -10.90
C SER A 271 -8.58 22.13 -10.08
N ARG A 272 -8.74 21.96 -8.77
CA ARG A 272 -9.08 23.00 -7.80
C ARG A 272 -7.85 23.61 -7.10
N GLY A 273 -6.65 23.20 -7.48
CA GLY A 273 -5.37 23.75 -6.99
C GLY A 273 -4.76 23.00 -5.79
N PHE A 274 -5.32 21.87 -5.38
CA PHE A 274 -4.79 21.06 -4.27
C PHE A 274 -3.86 19.96 -4.77
N GLN A 275 -2.78 19.69 -4.05
CA GLN A 275 -1.79 18.71 -4.49
C GLN A 275 -2.18 17.26 -4.15
N GLN A 276 -3.00 17.06 -3.09
CA GLN A 276 -3.42 15.73 -2.65
C GLN A 276 -4.82 15.77 -2.00
N ASN A 277 -5.46 14.60 -1.94
CA ASN A 277 -6.66 14.39 -1.14
C ASN A 277 -6.28 14.08 0.31
N LEU A 278 -7.05 14.59 1.27
CA LEU A 278 -7.14 14.05 2.63
C LEU A 278 -8.38 13.16 2.69
N TRP A 279 -8.17 11.85 2.80
CA TRP A 279 -9.26 10.88 2.78
C TRP A 279 -10.00 10.85 4.10
N LEU A 280 -11.31 11.11 4.06
CA LEU A 280 -12.20 11.05 5.20
C LEU A 280 -13.04 9.78 5.15
N PHE A 281 -13.45 9.28 6.33
CA PHE A 281 -14.29 8.10 6.46
C PHE A 281 -15.39 8.29 7.48
N GLY A 282 -16.62 7.84 7.12
CA GLY A 282 -17.81 7.86 7.99
C GLY A 282 -18.47 9.23 8.08
N GLU A 283 -19.62 9.26 8.73
CA GLU A 283 -20.40 10.50 8.94
C GLU A 283 -19.66 11.50 9.82
N GLU A 284 -18.85 11.00 10.74
CA GLU A 284 -17.99 11.78 11.62
C GLU A 284 -16.78 12.38 10.90
N GLN A 285 -16.53 11.97 9.64
CA GLN A 285 -15.43 12.43 8.81
C GLN A 285 -14.06 12.21 9.47
N PHE A 286 -13.81 10.97 9.94
CA PHE A 286 -12.51 10.57 10.47
C PHE A 286 -11.43 10.71 9.43
N VAL A 287 -10.32 11.35 9.80
CA VAL A 287 -9.13 11.46 8.96
C VAL A 287 -8.42 10.11 8.91
N THR A 288 -8.13 9.64 7.70
CA THR A 288 -7.45 8.34 7.49
C THR A 288 -6.06 8.53 6.88
N GLU A 289 -5.95 8.89 5.63
CA GLU A 289 -4.70 9.05 4.91
C GLU A 289 -4.66 10.29 4.03
N VAL A 290 -3.47 10.77 3.69
CA VAL A 290 -3.26 11.87 2.75
C VAL A 290 -2.65 11.34 1.45
N GLY A 291 -3.44 11.37 0.37
CA GLY A 291 -3.04 10.76 -0.92
C GLY A 291 -2.71 9.28 -0.75
N THR A 292 -1.42 8.93 -0.90
CA THR A 292 -0.87 7.58 -0.70
C THR A 292 0.07 7.50 0.52
N MET A 293 -0.08 8.42 1.47
CA MET A 293 0.74 8.57 2.68
C MET A 293 -0.11 8.50 3.94
N ASN A 294 0.49 8.11 5.06
CA ASN A 294 -0.15 8.24 6.37
C ASN A 294 -0.08 9.69 6.85
N MET A 295 -1.14 10.16 7.54
CA MET A 295 -1.23 11.51 8.05
C MET A 295 -0.78 11.61 9.50
N PHE A 296 -0.01 12.65 9.81
CA PHE A 296 0.38 13.07 11.16
C PHE A 296 -0.03 14.51 11.40
N VAL A 297 -0.51 14.78 12.61
CA VAL A 297 -0.95 16.11 13.03
C VAL A 297 -0.37 16.41 14.41
N ALA A 298 0.26 17.55 14.56
CA ALA A 298 0.77 18.07 15.83
C ALA A 298 -0.16 19.17 16.36
N LEU A 299 -0.69 18.97 17.54
CA LEU A 299 -1.66 19.88 18.18
C LEU A 299 -1.21 20.21 19.62
N ARG A 300 -1.78 21.29 20.16
CA ARG A 300 -1.86 21.48 21.63
C ARG A 300 -3.16 20.89 22.13
N ASN A 301 -3.07 20.07 23.16
CA ASN A 301 -4.25 19.55 23.85
C ASN A 301 -5.11 20.70 24.37
N LYS A 302 -6.43 20.60 24.18
CA LYS A 302 -7.37 21.68 24.53
C LYS A 302 -7.43 21.97 26.01
N GLU A 303 -7.30 20.93 26.84
CA GLU A 303 -7.47 21.04 28.31
C GLU A 303 -6.13 21.33 28.99
N THR A 304 -5.07 20.63 28.59
CA THR A 304 -3.79 20.67 29.28
C THR A 304 -2.76 21.59 28.62
N GLY A 305 -2.95 21.98 27.36
CA GLY A 305 -1.97 22.70 26.55
C GLY A 305 -0.73 21.87 26.15
N ALA A 306 -0.67 20.60 26.54
CA ALA A 306 0.43 19.70 26.22
C ALA A 306 0.52 19.47 24.68
N LYS A 307 1.74 19.25 24.21
CA LYS A 307 1.98 18.95 22.79
C LYS A 307 1.65 17.49 22.49
N GLU A 308 0.87 17.26 21.46
CA GLU A 308 0.45 15.94 21.00
C GLU A 308 0.84 15.74 19.54
N LEU A 309 1.38 14.57 19.20
CA LEU A 309 1.54 14.09 17.83
C LEU A 309 0.54 12.97 17.61
N LEU A 310 -0.45 13.25 16.75
CA LEU A 310 -1.56 12.35 16.44
C LEU A 310 -1.37 11.67 15.09
N THR A 311 -1.81 10.42 14.98
CA THR A 311 -2.01 9.71 13.72
C THR A 311 -3.17 8.73 13.85
N ALA A 312 -3.81 8.37 12.74
CA ALA A 312 -4.88 7.38 12.72
C ALA A 312 -4.39 5.99 13.19
N PRO A 313 -5.22 5.21 13.91
CA PRO A 313 -4.86 3.87 14.39
C PRO A 313 -4.87 2.85 13.25
N LEU A 314 -4.18 1.73 13.45
CA LEU A 314 -4.19 0.58 12.53
C LEU A 314 -5.47 -0.25 12.70
N ASP A 315 -6.60 0.29 12.27
CA ASP A 315 -7.94 -0.32 12.37
C ASP A 315 -8.41 -1.03 11.08
N GLY A 316 -7.52 -1.19 10.10
CA GLY A 316 -7.80 -1.79 8.80
C GLY A 316 -8.17 -0.79 7.70
N THR A 317 -8.33 0.50 8.01
CA THR A 317 -8.65 1.55 7.03
C THR A 317 -7.44 2.26 6.46
N ILE A 318 -6.27 2.15 7.11
CA ILE A 318 -5.02 2.76 6.68
C ILE A 318 -3.93 1.71 6.45
N LEU A 319 -2.98 2.03 5.57
CA LEU A 319 -1.82 1.18 5.34
C LEU A 319 -0.87 1.21 6.55
N GLU A 320 -0.36 0.03 6.96
CA GLU A 320 0.73 -0.10 7.94
C GLU A 320 2.04 0.46 7.32
N GLY A 321 2.19 1.79 7.31
CA GLY A 321 3.32 2.44 6.64
C GLY A 321 4.65 2.18 7.35
N VAL A 322 5.68 1.75 6.62
CA VAL A 322 7.04 1.60 7.17
C VAL A 322 7.58 2.95 7.64
N THR A 323 7.35 4.01 6.87
CA THR A 323 7.72 5.38 7.29
C THR A 323 6.87 5.85 8.47
N ARG A 324 5.57 5.51 8.54
CA ARG A 324 4.70 5.80 9.69
C ARG A 324 5.27 5.19 10.98
N ASP A 325 5.60 3.91 10.93
CA ASP A 325 6.19 3.20 12.08
C ASP A 325 7.53 3.82 12.49
N SER A 326 8.35 4.25 11.51
CA SER A 326 9.60 4.95 11.78
C SER A 326 9.39 6.31 12.44
N VAL A 327 8.39 7.10 12.00
CA VAL A 327 8.02 8.38 12.62
C VAL A 327 7.56 8.17 14.05
N LEU A 328 6.68 7.17 14.31
CA LEU A 328 6.22 6.86 15.66
C LEU A 328 7.36 6.43 16.59
N SER A 329 8.26 5.57 16.09
CA SER A 329 9.42 5.11 16.87
C SER A 329 10.35 6.28 17.22
N LEU A 330 10.69 7.13 16.23
CA LEU A 330 11.51 8.32 16.44
C LEU A 330 10.84 9.35 17.35
N ALA A 331 9.54 9.52 17.22
CA ALA A 331 8.80 10.43 18.10
C ALA A 331 8.82 9.96 19.55
N ARG A 332 8.64 8.66 19.79
CA ARG A 332 8.74 8.07 21.13
C ARG A 332 10.17 8.16 21.68
N GLU A 333 11.17 7.95 20.84
CA GLU A 333 12.58 8.02 21.21
C GLU A 333 13.04 9.45 21.53
N LYS A 334 12.67 10.43 20.69
CA LYS A 334 13.27 11.77 20.70
C LYS A 334 12.33 12.89 21.16
N LEU A 335 11.01 12.78 20.94
CA LEU A 335 10.05 13.83 21.32
C LEU A 335 9.35 13.55 22.65
N ALA A 336 9.06 12.30 22.99
CA ALA A 336 8.41 12.00 24.27
C ALA A 336 9.24 12.48 25.47
N PRO A 337 10.59 12.37 25.49
CA PRO A 337 11.41 12.98 26.53
C PRO A 337 11.33 14.52 26.59
N GLU A 338 10.97 15.18 25.48
CA GLU A 338 10.73 16.63 25.39
C GLU A 338 9.30 17.03 25.81
N GLY A 339 8.52 16.10 26.37
CA GLY A 339 7.15 16.32 26.85
C GLY A 339 6.05 16.21 25.79
N TRP A 340 6.31 15.57 24.65
CA TRP A 340 5.29 15.26 23.66
C TRP A 340 4.53 13.98 24.01
N SER A 341 3.21 13.99 23.83
CA SER A 341 2.38 12.79 23.83
C SER A 341 2.25 12.24 22.42
N ILE A 342 2.61 10.97 22.21
CA ILE A 342 2.53 10.30 20.90
C ILE A 342 1.29 9.40 20.90
N ILE A 343 0.29 9.76 20.09
CA ILE A 343 -1.06 9.21 20.20
C ILE A 343 -1.53 8.60 18.88
N GLU A 344 -1.95 7.35 18.93
CA GLU A 344 -2.62 6.64 17.84
C GLU A 344 -4.10 6.54 18.17
N ARG A 345 -4.94 7.39 17.58
CA ARG A 345 -6.40 7.39 17.76
C ARG A 345 -7.12 7.92 16.53
N LYS A 346 -8.42 7.65 16.45
CA LYS A 346 -9.28 8.35 15.51
C LYS A 346 -9.40 9.82 15.89
N TYR A 347 -9.45 10.69 14.89
CA TYR A 347 -9.72 12.11 15.00
C TYR A 347 -10.45 12.59 13.76
N THR A 348 -11.27 13.61 13.91
CA THR A 348 -12.16 14.09 12.86
C THR A 348 -11.62 15.35 12.19
N MET A 349 -12.13 15.65 10.99
CA MET A 349 -11.81 16.90 10.33
C MET A 349 -12.36 18.11 11.11
N GLN A 350 -13.48 17.93 11.82
CA GLN A 350 -14.03 18.98 12.72
C GLN A 350 -13.04 19.31 13.84
N GLU A 351 -12.46 18.28 14.50
CA GLU A 351 -11.46 18.47 15.54
C GLU A 351 -10.23 19.28 15.03
N LEU A 352 -9.79 19.01 13.79
CA LEU A 352 -8.70 19.77 13.17
C LEU A 352 -9.08 21.21 12.86
N SER A 353 -10.30 21.43 12.37
CA SER A 353 -10.81 22.78 12.11
C SER A 353 -10.93 23.61 13.38
N ASP A 354 -11.45 23.02 14.47
CA ASP A 354 -11.56 23.68 15.76
C ASP A 354 -10.18 24.01 16.35
N ALA A 355 -9.23 23.07 16.23
CA ALA A 355 -7.85 23.29 16.68
C ALA A 355 -7.17 24.44 15.93
N ALA A 356 -7.42 24.60 14.64
CA ALA A 356 -6.92 25.71 13.84
C ALA A 356 -7.54 27.04 14.29
N ASP A 357 -8.87 27.11 14.47
CA ASP A 357 -9.59 28.30 14.91
C ASP A 357 -9.17 28.74 16.32
N GLU A 358 -8.89 27.80 17.19
CA GLU A 358 -8.43 28.02 18.58
C GLU A 358 -6.91 28.30 18.65
N GLY A 359 -6.16 28.32 17.54
CA GLY A 359 -4.72 28.54 17.51
C GLY A 359 -3.90 27.42 18.17
N ARG A 360 -4.42 26.21 18.24
CA ARG A 360 -3.80 25.02 18.82
C ARG A 360 -3.08 24.14 17.79
N PHE A 361 -3.29 24.38 16.50
CA PHE A 361 -2.61 23.64 15.44
C PHE A 361 -1.13 24.03 15.39
N ILE A 362 -0.23 23.06 15.49
CA ILE A 362 1.22 23.29 15.47
C ILE A 362 1.76 23.01 14.08
N GLU A 363 1.48 21.81 13.53
CA GLU A 363 2.02 21.37 12.27
C GLU A 363 1.31 20.10 11.77
N ALA A 364 1.32 19.86 10.45
CA ALA A 364 0.86 18.59 9.89
C ALA A 364 1.78 18.12 8.76
N PHE A 365 1.87 16.81 8.58
CA PHE A 365 2.65 16.22 7.49
C PHE A 365 2.16 14.82 7.12
N GLY A 366 2.36 14.45 5.85
CA GLY A 366 2.22 13.09 5.36
C GLY A 366 3.54 12.32 5.48
N SER A 367 3.47 11.00 5.64
CA SER A 367 4.65 10.13 5.64
C SER A 367 4.49 8.95 4.68
N GLY A 368 5.51 8.68 3.85
CA GLY A 368 5.52 7.56 2.90
C GLY A 368 6.90 7.35 2.28
N THR A 369 7.15 6.18 1.72
CA THR A 369 8.49 5.81 1.18
C THR A 369 8.97 6.77 0.08
N ALA A 370 8.08 7.22 -0.81
CA ALA A 370 8.48 8.05 -1.94
C ALA A 370 8.93 9.45 -1.50
N ALA A 371 8.12 10.14 -0.70
CA ALA A 371 8.37 11.50 -0.23
C ALA A 371 9.12 11.56 1.12
N ILE A 372 9.21 10.46 1.86
CA ILE A 372 9.67 10.34 3.24
C ILE A 372 8.72 11.10 4.18
N VAL A 373 8.79 12.42 4.18
CA VAL A 373 7.90 13.35 4.88
C VAL A 373 7.46 14.43 3.91
N SER A 374 6.17 14.78 3.93
CA SER A 374 5.57 15.83 3.10
C SER A 374 4.83 16.82 4.01
N PRO A 375 5.36 18.03 4.25
CA PRO A 375 4.70 19.04 5.07
C PRO A 375 3.34 19.44 4.48
N VAL A 376 2.37 19.78 5.33
CA VAL A 376 1.03 20.23 4.92
C VAL A 376 0.81 21.67 5.38
N ARG A 377 0.44 22.56 4.44
CA ARG A 377 0.16 23.96 4.72
C ARG A 377 -1.27 24.20 5.16
N SER A 378 -2.21 23.59 4.43
CA SER A 378 -3.62 23.83 4.64
C SER A 378 -4.48 22.69 4.13
N ILE A 379 -5.71 22.62 4.64
CA ILE A 379 -6.71 21.62 4.24
C ILE A 379 -8.00 22.36 3.86
N SER A 380 -8.45 22.22 2.62
CA SER A 380 -9.77 22.70 2.19
C SER A 380 -10.86 21.75 2.67
N TRP A 381 -11.80 22.22 3.44
CA TRP A 381 -12.90 21.44 3.99
C TRP A 381 -14.20 22.26 4.07
N LYS A 382 -15.26 21.79 3.42
CA LYS A 382 -16.59 22.46 3.40
C LYS A 382 -16.52 23.96 3.06
N GLY A 383 -15.67 24.31 2.09
CA GLY A 383 -15.48 25.69 1.65
C GLY A 383 -14.61 26.56 2.57
N LYS A 384 -14.10 26.01 3.68
CA LYS A 384 -13.16 26.65 4.60
C LYS A 384 -11.74 26.13 4.33
N LEU A 385 -10.75 27.01 4.42
CA LEU A 385 -9.35 26.64 4.42
C LEU A 385 -8.85 26.54 5.87
N VAL A 386 -8.57 25.33 6.32
CA VAL A 386 -8.04 25.03 7.65
C VAL A 386 -6.52 25.19 7.60
N ASP A 387 -5.98 26.13 8.36
CA ASP A 387 -4.54 26.39 8.49
C ASP A 387 -3.85 25.31 9.33
N CYS A 388 -2.74 24.75 8.83
CA CYS A 388 -1.98 23.73 9.54
C CYS A 388 -0.78 24.29 10.33
N GLY A 389 -0.80 25.56 10.71
CA GLY A 389 0.14 26.17 11.65
C GLY A 389 1.46 26.67 11.05
N LEU A 390 1.69 26.53 9.73
CA LEU A 390 2.90 27.04 9.09
C LEU A 390 2.81 28.54 8.83
N LYS A 391 3.87 29.30 9.16
CA LYS A 391 3.94 30.71 8.79
C LYS A 391 4.03 30.87 7.28
N ALA A 392 3.61 32.03 6.76
CA ALA A 392 3.51 32.28 5.33
C ALA A 392 4.84 32.06 4.56
N HIS A 393 5.98 32.31 5.19
CA HIS A 393 7.32 32.16 4.60
C HIS A 393 7.95 30.79 4.83
N GLU A 394 7.37 29.94 5.67
CA GLU A 394 7.90 28.61 5.98
C GLU A 394 7.47 27.61 4.91
N GLU A 395 8.42 26.90 4.30
CA GLU A 395 8.16 25.82 3.35
C GLU A 395 7.94 24.47 4.03
N SER A 396 8.30 24.35 5.31
CA SER A 396 8.19 23.17 6.14
C SER A 396 8.21 23.58 7.61
N GLY A 397 7.50 22.84 8.45
CA GLY A 397 7.58 23.03 9.88
C GLY A 397 8.82 22.38 10.49
N GLU A 398 9.05 22.71 11.77
CA GLU A 398 10.19 22.20 12.54
C GLU A 398 10.12 20.68 12.70
N LEU A 399 8.93 20.15 12.99
CA LEU A 399 8.74 18.73 13.28
C LEU A 399 8.91 17.87 12.03
N ALA A 400 8.31 18.26 10.89
CA ALA A 400 8.50 17.57 9.61
C ALA A 400 9.98 17.56 9.19
N THR A 401 10.67 18.67 9.41
CA THR A 401 12.11 18.80 9.14
C THR A 401 12.94 17.88 10.03
N LYS A 402 12.67 17.85 11.35
CA LYS A 402 13.33 16.94 12.29
C LYS A 402 13.10 15.48 11.88
N MET A 403 11.85 15.08 11.62
CA MET A 403 11.51 13.70 11.23
C MET A 403 12.22 13.28 9.94
N LYS A 404 12.20 14.14 8.91
CA LYS A 404 12.94 13.89 7.67
C LYS A 404 14.42 13.67 7.93
N ASN A 405 15.06 14.56 8.68
CA ASN A 405 16.51 14.49 8.95
C ASN A 405 16.88 13.23 9.75
N TRP A 406 16.09 12.86 10.77
CA TRP A 406 16.35 11.65 11.57
C TRP A 406 16.18 10.37 10.75
N ILE A 407 15.16 10.31 9.88
CA ILE A 407 14.97 9.16 8.98
C ILE A 407 16.12 9.08 7.99
N GLU A 408 16.50 10.21 7.36
CA GLU A 408 17.61 10.25 6.40
C GLU A 408 18.95 9.88 7.04
N ALA A 409 19.21 10.27 8.29
CA ALA A 409 20.42 9.88 8.99
C ALA A 409 20.58 8.37 9.08
N ARG A 410 19.47 7.63 9.33
CA ARG A 410 19.47 6.16 9.33
C ARG A 410 19.49 5.56 7.93
N GLN A 411 18.87 6.22 6.94
CA GLN A 411 18.88 5.77 5.54
C GLN A 411 20.26 5.82 4.90
N TYR A 412 21.03 6.86 5.19
CA TYR A 412 22.37 7.10 4.64
C TYR A 412 23.50 6.60 5.55
N GLY A 413 23.16 5.99 6.71
CA GLY A 413 24.16 5.47 7.64
C GLY A 413 24.97 6.57 8.37
N ASP A 414 24.46 7.81 8.43
CA ASP A 414 25.03 8.87 9.29
C ASP A 414 24.79 8.55 10.79
N GLU A 415 23.71 7.85 11.10
CA GLU A 415 23.41 7.22 12.38
C GLU A 415 23.35 5.71 12.19
N GLU A 416 24.26 4.95 12.82
CA GLU A 416 24.26 3.49 12.76
C GLU A 416 23.04 2.95 13.52
N HIS A 417 22.24 2.14 12.83
CA HIS A 417 20.99 1.62 13.37
C HIS A 417 20.56 0.35 12.64
N GLU A 418 19.91 -0.58 13.34
CA GLU A 418 19.37 -1.84 12.80
C GLU A 418 18.39 -1.67 11.62
N TRP A 419 17.78 -0.49 11.49
CA TRP A 419 16.91 -0.16 10.35
C TRP A 419 17.66 -0.07 9.01
N SER A 420 18.96 0.10 9.07
CA SER A 420 19.83 0.24 7.89
C SER A 420 20.48 -1.10 7.56
N TYR A 421 19.84 -1.87 6.68
CA TYR A 421 20.38 -3.13 6.18
C TYR A 421 21.48 -2.85 5.15
N THR A 422 22.69 -3.35 5.40
CA THR A 422 23.84 -3.23 4.47
C THR A 422 23.82 -4.41 3.49
N CYS A 423 23.86 -4.13 2.18
CA CYS A 423 23.91 -5.14 1.11
C CYS A 423 25.29 -5.73 0.91
#